data_abd2e6d5612ebed7df801d67aa5610b7
#
_entry.id   abd2e6d5612ebed7df801d67aa5610b7
#
_cell.length_a   1.000
_cell.length_b   1.000
_cell.length_c   1.000
_cell.angle_alpha   90.00
_cell.angle_beta   90.00
_cell.angle_gamma   90.00
#
_symmetry.space_group_name_H-M   'P 1'
#
loop_
_entity.id
_entity.type
_entity.pdbx_description
1 polymer ?
#
loop_
_entity_poly.entity_id
_entity_poly.type
_entity_poly.pdbx_seq_one_letter_code
_entity_poly.pdbx_strand_id
1 'polypeptide(L)'
;ISVRDTQTIDLDWGGKLVFVNSIVGGAIDARFLPAILKGIMARMEQGPLTGSYARDVRIIVYDGKMHPVDSNEISFMLAGRNAFSTAFKEAGPKILEPVYDVEVSVPADYLGDVMSDLQGRRAIIMGMNSEKGYEKLLAKVPLKEMSSYSTSLSSITGGRASFTMKFSSYEL
;
A
#
# COMPACT_ATOMS: atom_id res chain seq x y z
N ILE A 1 4.33 3.84 27.47
CA ILE A 1 5.63 3.58 26.86
C ILE A 1 6.34 4.90 26.63
N SER A 2 7.54 5.05 27.20
CA SER A 2 8.34 6.26 27.03
C SER A 2 9.10 6.22 25.72
N VAL A 3 8.84 7.17 24.84
CA VAL A 3 9.54 7.30 23.55
C VAL A 3 10.87 8.01 23.75
N ARG A 4 11.97 7.40 23.28
CA ARG A 4 13.31 8.00 23.33
C ARG A 4 13.68 8.64 22.00
N ASP A 5 13.33 7.99 20.90
CA ASP A 5 13.61 8.47 19.57
C ASP A 5 12.58 7.93 18.58
N THR A 6 12.30 8.71 17.55
CA THR A 6 11.38 8.33 16.47
C THR A 6 12.02 8.68 15.13
N GLN A 7 12.06 7.70 14.24
CA GLN A 7 12.56 7.87 12.90
C GLN A 7 11.45 7.54 11.90
N THR A 8 11.17 8.46 10.99
CA THR A 8 10.23 8.24 9.90
C THR A 8 11.00 7.99 8.62
N ILE A 9 10.73 6.87 7.98
CA ILE A 9 11.44 6.43 6.77
C ILE A 9 10.44 6.36 5.63
N ASP A 10 10.74 7.05 4.52
CA ASP A 10 10.03 6.89 3.27
C ASP A 10 10.53 5.63 2.58
N LEU A 11 9.64 4.68 2.33
CA LEU A 11 10.01 3.39 1.75
C LEU A 11 10.17 3.50 0.22
N ASP A 12 11.13 2.78 -0.34
CA ASP A 12 11.39 2.76 -1.78
C ASP A 12 10.18 2.26 -2.59
N TRP A 13 9.38 1.39 -2.00
CA TRP A 13 8.16 0.84 -2.61
C TRP A 13 6.88 1.63 -2.27
N GLY A 14 7.04 2.83 -1.74
CA GLY A 14 5.93 3.71 -1.33
C GLY A 14 5.48 3.49 0.09
N GLY A 15 4.87 4.53 0.65
CA GLY A 15 4.45 4.53 2.04
C GLY A 15 5.60 4.76 3.01
N LYS A 16 5.31 4.61 4.29
CA LYS A 16 6.24 4.97 5.38
C LYS A 16 6.41 3.84 6.38
N LEU A 17 7.56 3.85 7.02
CA LEU A 17 7.84 3.12 8.25
C LEU A 17 8.17 4.16 9.34
N VAL A 18 7.45 4.09 10.45
CA VAL A 18 7.79 4.86 11.66
C VAL A 18 8.45 3.90 12.64
N PHE A 19 9.72 4.11 12.89
CA PHE A 19 10.53 3.30 13.79
C PHE A 19 10.75 4.04 15.09
N VAL A 20 10.27 3.46 16.19
CA VAL A 20 10.27 4.09 17.52
C VAL A 20 11.16 3.30 18.47
N ASN A 21 12.12 3.99 19.08
CA ASN A 21 12.91 3.46 20.18
C ASN A 21 12.25 3.81 21.51
N SER A 22 11.82 2.81 22.23
CA SER A 22 11.24 2.94 23.59
C SER A 22 11.95 2.02 24.59
N ILE A 23 13.20 1.67 24.32
CA ILE A 23 13.98 0.80 25.20
C ILE A 23 14.33 1.50 26.50
N VAL A 24 14.16 0.78 27.61
CA VAL A 24 14.41 1.29 28.95
C VAL A 24 15.54 0.48 29.58
N GLY A 25 16.33 1.16 30.44
CA GLY A 25 17.34 0.50 31.25
C GLY A 25 18.49 -0.15 30.50
N GLY A 26 18.74 0.24 29.26
CA GLY A 26 19.83 -0.33 28.47
C GLY A 26 19.62 -1.81 28.08
N ALA A 27 18.37 -2.27 28.04
CA ALA A 27 18.04 -3.66 27.69
C ALA A 27 18.65 -4.09 26.35
N ILE A 28 18.73 -3.16 25.39
CA ILE A 28 19.46 -3.32 24.13
C ILE A 28 20.38 -2.12 23.99
N ASP A 29 21.65 -2.37 23.67
CA ASP A 29 22.60 -1.29 23.36
C ASP A 29 22.14 -0.56 22.10
N ALA A 30 22.13 0.76 22.15
CA ALA A 30 21.65 1.61 21.04
C ALA A 30 22.41 1.36 19.73
N ARG A 31 23.65 0.89 19.78
CA ARG A 31 24.45 0.54 18.59
C ARG A 31 23.80 -0.57 17.73
N PHE A 32 22.93 -1.40 18.32
CA PHE A 32 22.24 -2.48 17.61
C PHE A 32 20.91 -2.09 16.97
N LEU A 33 20.40 -0.91 17.26
CA LEU A 33 19.14 -0.44 16.67
C LEU A 33 19.18 -0.36 15.14
N PRO A 34 20.26 0.12 14.49
CA PRO A 34 20.34 0.08 13.03
C PRO A 34 20.26 -1.34 12.45
N ALA A 35 20.86 -2.32 13.13
CA ALA A 35 20.79 -3.71 12.70
C ALA A 35 19.36 -4.28 12.81
N ILE A 36 18.67 -3.97 13.89
CA ILE A 36 17.26 -4.33 14.09
C ILE A 36 16.39 -3.75 12.97
N LEU A 37 16.56 -2.46 12.68
CA LEU A 37 15.85 -1.77 11.61
C LEU A 37 16.11 -2.41 10.24
N LYS A 38 17.37 -2.74 9.97
CA LYS A 38 17.76 -3.41 8.71
C LYS A 38 17.07 -4.75 8.54
N GLY A 39 16.98 -5.55 9.59
CA GLY A 39 16.28 -6.83 9.58
C GLY A 39 14.79 -6.67 9.35
N ILE A 40 14.17 -5.69 9.98
CA ILE A 40 12.76 -5.34 9.80
C ILE A 40 12.49 -4.92 8.36
N MET A 41 13.29 -4.02 7.81
CA MET A 41 13.11 -3.53 6.44
C MET A 41 13.29 -4.64 5.40
N ALA A 42 14.25 -5.53 5.59
CA ALA A 42 14.45 -6.69 4.72
C ALA A 42 13.21 -7.60 4.71
N ARG A 43 12.56 -7.79 5.87
CA ARG A 43 11.33 -8.59 5.96
C ARG A 43 10.11 -7.85 5.41
N MET A 44 10.11 -6.53 5.43
CA MET A 44 9.05 -5.72 4.82
C MET A 44 9.06 -5.79 3.29
N GLU A 45 10.23 -5.94 2.67
CA GLU A 45 10.34 -6.14 1.21
C GLU A 45 9.64 -7.42 0.75
N GLN A 46 9.70 -8.45 1.57
CA GLN A 46 8.98 -9.71 1.37
C GLN A 46 8.05 -9.91 2.56
N GLY A 47 6.93 -9.19 2.54
CA GLY A 47 6.02 -9.12 3.67
C GLY A 47 5.57 -10.48 4.19
N PRO A 48 5.42 -10.63 5.52
CA PRO A 48 5.15 -11.91 6.15
C PRO A 48 3.79 -12.53 5.82
N LEU A 49 2.86 -11.73 5.30
CA LEU A 49 1.50 -12.20 5.02
C LEU A 49 1.38 -12.86 3.64
N THR A 50 1.81 -12.15 2.60
CA THR A 50 1.60 -12.58 1.20
C THR A 50 2.88 -12.59 0.36
N GLY A 51 4.01 -12.20 0.93
CA GLY A 51 5.24 -11.95 0.19
C GLY A 51 5.29 -10.58 -0.50
N SER A 52 4.19 -9.84 -0.50
CA SER A 52 4.14 -8.48 -1.03
C SER A 52 4.75 -7.48 -0.06
N TYR A 53 5.15 -6.30 -0.57
CA TYR A 53 5.72 -5.25 0.27
C TYR A 53 4.78 -4.86 1.42
N ALA A 54 5.33 -4.76 2.63
CA ALA A 54 4.64 -4.18 3.78
C ALA A 54 4.95 -2.67 3.85
N ARG A 55 3.96 -1.86 4.18
CA ARG A 55 4.10 -0.40 4.27
C ARG A 55 3.14 0.21 5.27
N ASP A 56 3.37 1.47 5.60
CA ASP A 56 2.51 2.26 6.48
C ASP A 56 2.32 1.61 7.85
N VAL A 57 3.43 1.23 8.43
CA VAL A 57 3.48 0.61 9.76
C VAL A 57 4.29 1.46 10.73
N ARG A 58 3.92 1.42 11.99
CA ARG A 58 4.71 1.94 13.09
C ARG A 58 5.20 0.78 13.94
N ILE A 59 6.50 0.73 14.15
CA ILE A 59 7.15 -0.32 14.91
C ILE A 59 7.78 0.31 16.14
N ILE A 60 7.45 -0.24 17.30
CA ILE A 60 7.98 0.22 18.58
C ILE A 60 8.85 -0.88 19.14
N VAL A 61 10.13 -0.61 19.30
CA VAL A 61 11.08 -1.49 20.01
C VAL A 61 11.12 -1.02 21.45
N TYR A 62 10.54 -1.80 22.35
CA TYR A 62 10.40 -1.39 23.74
C TYR A 62 11.13 -2.28 24.74
N ASP A 63 11.55 -3.47 24.34
CA ASP A 63 12.26 -4.40 25.19
C ASP A 63 13.12 -5.35 24.37
N GLY A 64 14.03 -6.02 25.04
CA GLY A 64 14.90 -7.02 24.45
C GLY A 64 15.89 -7.56 25.46
N LYS A 65 16.73 -8.46 25.00
CA LYS A 65 17.75 -9.07 25.83
C LYS A 65 19.06 -9.21 25.05
N MET A 66 20.13 -8.81 25.68
CA MET A 66 21.48 -9.03 25.15
C MET A 66 22.12 -10.25 25.80
N HIS A 67 22.91 -10.98 25.01
CA HIS A 67 23.72 -12.07 25.51
C HIS A 67 25.20 -11.65 25.46
N PRO A 68 25.97 -11.82 26.54
CA PRO A 68 27.36 -11.31 26.62
C PRO A 68 28.30 -11.77 25.50
N VAL A 69 28.07 -12.97 24.95
CA VAL A 69 28.94 -13.58 23.93
C VAL A 69 28.34 -13.48 22.52
N ASP A 70 27.01 -13.62 22.39
CA ASP A 70 26.36 -13.82 21.10
C ASP A 70 25.69 -12.56 20.55
N SER A 71 25.79 -11.44 21.26
CA SER A 71 25.19 -10.17 20.79
C SER A 71 26.09 -9.50 19.76
N ASN A 72 25.63 -9.51 18.51
CA ASN A 72 26.29 -8.85 17.38
C ASN A 72 25.25 -8.32 16.40
N GLU A 73 25.69 -7.62 15.36
CA GLU A 73 24.78 -7.04 14.36
C GLU A 73 23.91 -8.07 13.65
N ILE A 74 24.50 -9.19 13.26
CA ILE A 74 23.76 -10.27 12.56
C ILE A 74 22.67 -10.85 13.45
N SER A 75 22.97 -11.11 14.71
CA SER A 75 22.01 -11.64 15.69
C SER A 75 20.83 -10.69 15.88
N PHE A 76 21.09 -9.38 16.00
CA PHE A 76 20.04 -8.38 16.15
C PHE A 76 19.25 -8.14 14.86
N MET A 77 19.89 -8.25 13.71
CA MET A 77 19.20 -8.18 12.42
C MET A 77 18.19 -9.34 12.30
N LEU A 78 18.60 -10.57 12.63
CA LEU A 78 17.72 -11.74 12.61
C LEU A 78 16.62 -11.64 13.66
N ALA A 79 16.95 -11.18 14.87
CA ALA A 79 15.97 -10.96 15.93
C ALA A 79 14.90 -9.95 15.53
N GLY A 80 15.31 -8.83 14.94
CA GLY A 80 14.40 -7.81 14.43
C GLY A 80 13.49 -8.34 13.32
N ARG A 81 14.07 -9.07 12.39
CA ARG A 81 13.33 -9.72 11.30
C ARG A 81 12.25 -10.68 11.84
N ASN A 82 12.61 -11.53 12.77
CA ASN A 82 11.71 -12.54 13.32
C ASN A 82 10.63 -11.92 14.21
N ALA A 83 11.01 -10.96 15.06
CA ALA A 83 10.06 -10.23 15.89
C ALA A 83 9.04 -9.48 15.05
N PHE A 84 9.48 -8.81 14.00
CA PHE A 84 8.59 -8.15 13.06
C PHE A 84 7.62 -9.12 12.39
N SER A 85 8.10 -10.27 11.93
CA SER A 85 7.24 -11.28 11.27
C SER A 85 6.09 -11.72 12.17
N THR A 86 6.37 -11.96 13.43
CA THR A 86 5.35 -12.37 14.40
C THR A 86 4.39 -11.24 14.73
N ALA A 87 4.92 -10.08 15.09
CA ALA A 87 4.12 -8.91 15.47
C ALA A 87 3.24 -8.41 14.31
N PHE A 88 3.75 -8.42 13.09
CA PHE A 88 3.00 -7.99 11.91
C PHE A 88 1.76 -8.85 11.69
N LYS A 89 1.88 -10.16 11.80
CA LYS A 89 0.74 -11.07 11.65
C LYS A 89 -0.32 -10.86 12.73
N GLU A 90 0.12 -10.58 13.95
CA GLU A 90 -0.77 -10.35 15.09
C GLU A 90 -1.43 -8.97 15.06
N ALA A 91 -0.81 -8.00 14.40
CA ALA A 91 -1.31 -6.64 14.32
C ALA A 91 -2.56 -6.46 13.42
N GLY A 92 -2.99 -7.51 12.75
CA GLY A 92 -4.15 -7.45 11.85
C GLY A 92 -3.88 -6.67 10.55
N PRO A 93 -2.87 -7.08 9.78
CA PRO A 93 -2.52 -6.38 8.55
C PRO A 93 -3.67 -6.44 7.54
N LYS A 94 -3.74 -5.39 6.71
CA LYS A 94 -4.72 -5.27 5.63
C LYS A 94 -4.01 -5.35 4.29
N ILE A 95 -4.70 -5.91 3.30
CA ILE A 95 -4.20 -5.93 1.93
C ILE A 95 -4.68 -4.65 1.24
N LEU A 96 -3.72 -3.94 0.65
CA LEU A 96 -4.01 -2.78 -0.18
C LEU A 96 -4.19 -3.25 -1.62
N GLU A 97 -5.15 -2.65 -2.33
CA GLU A 97 -5.31 -2.89 -3.76
C GLU A 97 -4.95 -1.64 -4.57
N PRO A 98 -4.38 -1.80 -5.78
CA PRO A 98 -4.12 -0.66 -6.64
C PRO A 98 -5.42 -0.09 -7.19
N VAL A 99 -5.53 1.23 -7.13
CA VAL A 99 -6.65 2.01 -7.66
C VAL A 99 -6.12 2.89 -8.79
N TYR A 100 -6.85 2.94 -9.88
CA TYR A 100 -6.51 3.71 -11.07
C TYR A 100 -7.44 4.88 -11.30
N ASP A 101 -6.89 5.98 -11.77
CA ASP A 101 -7.66 7.07 -12.35
C ASP A 101 -8.04 6.66 -13.78
N VAL A 102 -9.32 6.53 -14.03
CA VAL A 102 -9.86 6.14 -15.33
C VAL A 102 -10.61 7.33 -15.92
N GLU A 103 -10.26 7.70 -17.15
CA GLU A 103 -10.93 8.73 -17.91
C GLU A 103 -11.62 8.07 -19.11
N VAL A 104 -12.94 8.20 -19.17
CA VAL A 104 -13.74 7.63 -20.25
C VAL A 104 -14.31 8.77 -21.08
N SER A 105 -14.11 8.72 -22.39
CA SER A 105 -14.74 9.61 -23.36
C SER A 105 -15.85 8.85 -24.07
N VAL A 106 -17.10 9.27 -23.87
CA VAL A 106 -18.27 8.55 -24.34
C VAL A 106 -19.30 9.52 -24.94
N PRO A 107 -19.98 9.14 -26.05
CA PRO A 107 -21.11 9.94 -26.53
C PRO A 107 -22.18 10.09 -25.46
N ALA A 108 -22.79 11.27 -25.38
CA ALA A 108 -23.76 11.60 -24.34
C ALA A 108 -24.92 10.57 -24.23
N ASP A 109 -25.31 9.98 -25.34
CA ASP A 109 -26.41 8.99 -25.40
C ASP A 109 -26.13 7.71 -24.61
N TYR A 110 -24.86 7.38 -24.40
CA TYR A 110 -24.44 6.16 -23.69
C TYR A 110 -23.93 6.43 -22.27
N LEU A 111 -23.97 7.68 -21.82
CA LEU A 111 -23.42 8.06 -20.51
C LEU A 111 -24.02 7.27 -19.36
N GLY A 112 -25.35 7.11 -19.34
CA GLY A 112 -26.05 6.38 -18.29
C GLY A 112 -25.62 4.91 -18.19
N ASP A 113 -25.47 4.25 -19.33
CA ASP A 113 -25.07 2.85 -19.38
C ASP A 113 -23.62 2.67 -18.95
N VAL A 114 -22.74 3.57 -19.37
CA VAL A 114 -21.32 3.57 -18.96
C VAL A 114 -21.16 3.83 -17.46
N MET A 115 -21.93 4.78 -16.92
CA MET A 115 -21.93 5.03 -15.48
C MET A 115 -22.41 3.83 -14.67
N SER A 116 -23.47 3.17 -15.13
CA SER A 116 -23.96 1.93 -14.49
C SER A 116 -22.91 0.83 -14.48
N ASP A 117 -22.23 0.62 -15.60
CA ASP A 117 -21.17 -0.37 -15.69
C ASP A 117 -20.01 -0.05 -14.73
N LEU A 118 -19.58 1.21 -14.68
CA LEU A 118 -18.51 1.65 -13.78
C LEU A 118 -18.91 1.50 -12.31
N GLN A 119 -20.14 1.81 -11.96
CA GLN A 119 -20.64 1.59 -10.60
C GLN A 119 -20.61 0.11 -10.20
N GLY A 120 -20.94 -0.78 -11.12
CA GLY A 120 -20.81 -2.21 -10.92
C GLY A 120 -19.35 -2.67 -10.72
N ARG A 121 -18.38 -1.86 -11.14
CA ARG A 121 -16.95 -2.10 -10.96
C ARG A 121 -16.37 -1.39 -9.73
N ARG A 122 -17.18 -1.01 -8.78
CA ARG A 122 -16.80 -0.28 -7.57
C ARG A 122 -16.13 1.07 -7.87
N ALA A 123 -16.47 1.69 -8.98
CA ALA A 123 -15.93 2.98 -9.35
C ALA A 123 -16.50 4.10 -8.49
N ILE A 124 -15.65 5.07 -8.18
CA ILE A 124 -16.03 6.33 -7.55
C ILE A 124 -15.93 7.41 -8.63
N ILE A 125 -17.06 7.99 -9.00
CA ILE A 125 -17.11 9.05 -10.00
C ILE A 125 -16.55 10.33 -9.37
N MET A 126 -15.50 10.86 -9.95
CA MET A 126 -14.80 12.05 -9.44
C MET A 126 -15.23 13.33 -10.15
N GLY A 127 -15.69 13.23 -11.37
CA GLY A 127 -16.10 14.39 -12.13
C GLY A 127 -16.56 14.01 -13.52
N MET A 128 -17.20 14.99 -14.18
CA MET A 128 -17.70 14.84 -15.53
C MET A 128 -17.58 16.18 -16.25
N ASN A 129 -17.22 16.12 -17.53
CA ASN A 129 -17.06 17.31 -18.35
C ASN A 129 -17.58 17.04 -19.75
N SER A 130 -18.35 17.98 -20.30
CA SER A 130 -18.94 17.87 -21.64
C SER A 130 -18.04 18.58 -22.66
N GLU A 131 -17.75 17.91 -23.76
CA GLU A 131 -16.98 18.49 -24.86
C GLU A 131 -17.46 17.96 -26.21
N LYS A 132 -18.01 18.83 -27.04
CA LYS A 132 -18.40 18.52 -28.44
C LYS A 132 -19.30 17.29 -28.61
N GLY A 133 -20.29 17.10 -27.73
CA GLY A 133 -21.21 15.97 -27.79
C GLY A 133 -20.69 14.70 -27.13
N TYR A 134 -19.47 14.72 -26.63
CA TYR A 134 -18.90 13.69 -25.81
C TYR A 134 -18.85 14.10 -24.35
N GLU A 135 -19.06 13.14 -23.49
CA GLU A 135 -18.88 13.31 -22.07
C GLU A 135 -17.56 12.69 -21.65
N LYS A 136 -16.73 13.43 -20.93
CA LYS A 136 -15.53 12.92 -20.27
C LYS A 136 -15.85 12.61 -18.82
N LEU A 137 -15.75 11.35 -18.46
CA LEU A 137 -16.06 10.85 -17.15
C LEU A 137 -14.74 10.49 -16.44
N LEU A 138 -14.51 11.08 -15.27
CA LEU A 138 -13.37 10.79 -14.43
C LEU A 138 -13.79 9.91 -13.26
N ALA A 139 -13.14 8.79 -13.08
CA ALA A 139 -13.45 7.85 -12.01
C ALA A 139 -12.20 7.24 -11.40
N LYS A 140 -12.30 6.85 -10.15
CA LYS A 140 -11.30 5.98 -9.50
C LYS A 140 -11.86 4.58 -9.45
N VAL A 141 -11.10 3.63 -10.00
CA VAL A 141 -11.54 2.23 -10.12
C VAL A 141 -10.42 1.30 -9.68
N PRO A 142 -10.71 0.30 -8.83
CA PRO A 142 -9.71 -0.73 -8.51
C PRO A 142 -9.27 -1.47 -9.76
N LEU A 143 -7.98 -1.69 -9.91
CA LEU A 143 -7.42 -2.40 -11.07
C LEU A 143 -8.08 -3.76 -11.29
N LYS A 144 -8.36 -4.47 -10.22
CA LYS A 144 -9.02 -5.78 -10.26
C LYS A 144 -10.35 -5.75 -11.01
N GLU A 145 -11.10 -4.65 -10.91
CA GLU A 145 -12.41 -4.48 -11.53
C GLU A 145 -12.32 -4.05 -12.99
N MET A 146 -11.13 -3.71 -13.49
CA MET A 146 -10.94 -3.27 -14.87
C MET A 146 -10.73 -4.42 -15.86
N SER A 147 -10.82 -5.65 -15.40
CA SER A 147 -10.73 -6.82 -16.28
C SER A 147 -11.80 -6.75 -17.37
N SER A 148 -11.37 -6.90 -18.63
CA SER A 148 -12.23 -6.87 -19.80
C SER A 148 -13.03 -5.58 -20.00
N TYR A 149 -12.61 -4.47 -19.40
CA TYR A 149 -13.33 -3.20 -19.53
C TYR A 149 -13.40 -2.71 -20.96
N SER A 150 -12.30 -2.84 -21.72
CA SER A 150 -12.24 -2.49 -23.14
C SER A 150 -13.36 -3.16 -23.93
N THR A 151 -13.58 -4.45 -23.72
CA THR A 151 -14.62 -5.22 -24.38
C THR A 151 -16.01 -4.76 -23.96
N SER A 152 -16.22 -4.57 -22.66
CA SER A 152 -17.51 -4.09 -22.11
C SER A 152 -17.85 -2.71 -22.64
N LEU A 153 -16.89 -1.78 -22.63
CA LEU A 153 -17.11 -0.42 -23.12
C LEU A 153 -17.47 -0.42 -24.63
N SER A 154 -16.76 -1.19 -25.43
CA SER A 154 -17.06 -1.33 -26.86
C SER A 154 -18.45 -1.93 -27.09
N SER A 155 -18.83 -2.91 -26.31
CA SER A 155 -20.15 -3.54 -26.39
C SER A 155 -21.28 -2.55 -26.06
N ILE A 156 -21.12 -1.75 -25.02
CA ILE A 156 -22.12 -0.76 -24.58
C ILE A 156 -22.28 0.34 -25.62
N THR A 157 -21.19 0.80 -26.22
CA THR A 157 -21.17 2.02 -27.04
C THR A 157 -21.03 1.78 -28.54
N GLY A 158 -21.01 0.52 -28.98
CA GLY A 158 -20.76 0.19 -30.39
C GLY A 158 -19.38 0.62 -30.88
N GLY A 159 -18.39 0.61 -30.01
CA GLY A 159 -17.01 1.00 -30.31
C GLY A 159 -16.76 2.52 -30.36
N ARG A 160 -17.74 3.34 -29.98
CA ARG A 160 -17.65 4.81 -30.05
C ARG A 160 -17.04 5.48 -28.83
N ALA A 161 -16.73 4.74 -27.79
CA ALA A 161 -16.08 5.26 -26.60
C ALA A 161 -14.60 4.83 -26.52
N SER A 162 -13.84 5.62 -25.80
CA SER A 162 -12.44 5.31 -25.49
C SER A 162 -12.17 5.60 -24.02
N PHE A 163 -11.14 4.98 -23.48
CA PHE A 163 -10.71 5.26 -22.13
C PHE A 163 -9.18 5.22 -21.98
N THR A 164 -8.70 5.94 -20.98
CA THR A 164 -7.33 5.87 -20.52
C THR A 164 -7.32 5.56 -19.03
N MET A 165 -6.28 4.93 -18.55
CA MET A 165 -6.13 4.67 -17.12
C MET A 165 -4.71 4.92 -16.67
N LYS A 166 -4.57 5.46 -15.47
CA LYS A 166 -3.31 5.80 -14.84
C LYS A 166 -3.34 5.38 -13.38
N PHE A 167 -2.25 4.79 -12.91
CA PHE A 167 -2.13 4.44 -11.49
C PHE A 167 -2.34 5.68 -10.61
N SER A 168 -3.19 5.54 -9.62
CA SER A 168 -3.47 6.61 -8.64
C SER A 168 -2.83 6.32 -7.29
N SER A 169 -3.27 5.26 -6.62
CA SER A 169 -2.82 4.95 -5.27
C SER A 169 -3.12 3.50 -4.89
N TYR A 170 -2.54 3.07 -3.76
CA TYR A 170 -2.96 1.84 -3.10
C TYR A 170 -3.95 2.18 -1.99
N GLU A 171 -5.08 1.48 -1.95
CA GLU A 171 -6.16 1.72 -0.99
C GLU A 171 -6.71 0.39 -0.43
N LEU A 172 -7.43 0.49 0.72
CA LEU A 172 -8.07 -0.66 1.38
C LEU A 172 -9.31 -1.15 0.64
#